data_66f822cc0c75306f10abcf560a72c73c
#
_entry.id   66f822cc0c75306f10abcf560a72c73c
#
_cell.length_a   1.000
_cell.length_b   1.000
_cell.length_c   1.000
_cell.angle_alpha   90.00
_cell.angle_beta   90.00
_cell.angle_gamma   90.00
#
_symmetry.space_group_name_H-M   'P 1'
#
loop_
_entity.id
_entity.type
_entity.pdbx_description
1 polymer ?
#
loop_
_entity_poly.entity_id
_entity_poly.type
_entity_poly.pdbx_seq_one_letter_code
_entity_poly.pdbx_strand_id
1 'polypeptide(L)'
;MDVRVVRHPLVEDVLAGLRDRHTPCDVFRRLARRASLLLVAEATRDLSLRDHAIDTPLEPTTVRRLVARVVAVPVLRAGLGLLEGFLELVPQAEVGYFGLERDESTAVARRYYEKVPKRLRDAVVFLLDPMLATGGSAALAIEGLAELGARGVRLLSIVAAPEGIARLQASAPDVTVYTAAVDRGLNERKFILPGLGDFGDRLFGT
;
A
#
# COMPACT_ATOMS: atom_id res chain seq x y z
N MET A 1 -15.07 -2.61 -7.05
CA MET A 1 -13.72 -2.08 -6.76
C MET A 1 -13.72 -0.57 -6.93
N ASP A 2 -13.12 0.15 -6.01
CA ASP A 2 -12.97 1.61 -6.06
C ASP A 2 -11.48 1.95 -6.26
N VAL A 3 -11.18 2.91 -7.13
CA VAL A 3 -9.80 3.39 -7.38
C VAL A 3 -9.74 4.88 -7.07
N ARG A 4 -9.00 5.23 -6.03
CA ARG A 4 -8.84 6.59 -5.52
C ARG A 4 -7.46 7.11 -5.84
N VAL A 5 -7.39 8.00 -6.81
CA VAL A 5 -6.17 8.75 -7.10
C VAL A 5 -6.08 9.92 -6.12
N VAL A 6 -5.07 9.90 -5.28
CA VAL A 6 -4.84 10.92 -4.25
C VAL A 6 -4.27 12.18 -4.90
N ARG A 7 -5.15 13.15 -5.15
CA ARG A 7 -4.79 14.42 -5.80
C ARG A 7 -4.42 15.45 -4.73
N HIS A 8 -3.14 15.66 -4.55
CA HIS A 8 -2.60 16.64 -3.62
C HIS A 8 -1.26 17.18 -4.13
N PRO A 9 -0.97 18.50 -4.09
CA PRO A 9 0.28 19.06 -4.59
C PRO A 9 1.55 18.39 -4.03
N LEU A 10 1.54 18.01 -2.75
CA LEU A 10 2.67 17.29 -2.13
C LEU A 10 2.82 15.87 -2.67
N VAL A 11 1.74 15.21 -3.11
CA VAL A 11 1.82 13.89 -3.75
C VAL A 11 2.48 14.02 -5.12
N GLU A 12 2.12 15.05 -5.89
CA GLU A 12 2.70 15.33 -7.19
C GLU A 12 4.19 15.68 -7.08
N ASP A 13 4.58 16.52 -6.10
CA ASP A 13 5.98 16.86 -5.82
C ASP A 13 6.81 15.64 -5.46
N VAL A 14 6.32 14.80 -4.54
CA VAL A 14 6.98 13.55 -4.16
C VAL A 14 7.09 12.59 -5.33
N LEU A 15 6.02 12.45 -6.12
CA LEU A 15 6.00 11.59 -7.29
C LEU A 15 7.00 12.04 -8.36
N ALA A 16 7.15 13.35 -8.58
CA ALA A 16 8.15 13.89 -9.49
C ALA A 16 9.57 13.44 -9.11
N GLY A 17 9.94 13.53 -7.83
CA GLY A 17 11.23 13.05 -7.35
C GLY A 17 11.39 11.53 -7.43
N LEU A 18 10.33 10.74 -7.18
CA LEU A 18 10.36 9.28 -7.34
C LEU A 18 10.54 8.87 -8.81
N ARG A 19 9.99 9.63 -9.76
CA ARG A 19 10.11 9.37 -11.20
C ARG A 19 11.47 9.72 -11.77
N ASP A 20 12.16 10.71 -11.20
CA ASP A 20 13.46 11.13 -11.71
C ASP A 20 14.49 10.01 -11.55
N ARG A 21 15.04 9.56 -12.69
CA ARG A 21 16.06 8.51 -12.75
C ARG A 21 17.34 8.84 -12.00
N HIS A 22 17.61 10.14 -11.78
CA HIS A 22 18.81 10.63 -11.10
C HIS A 22 18.65 10.74 -9.58
N THR A 23 17.47 10.46 -9.06
CA THR A 23 17.22 10.49 -7.61
C THR A 23 18.06 9.42 -6.91
N PRO A 24 18.98 9.80 -6.00
CA PRO A 24 19.82 8.87 -5.25
C PRO A 24 18.97 7.97 -4.34
N CYS A 25 19.48 6.78 -4.02
CA CYS A 25 18.77 5.76 -3.25
C CYS A 25 18.29 6.26 -1.88
N ASP A 26 19.09 7.04 -1.15
CA ASP A 26 18.72 7.61 0.15
C ASP A 26 17.60 8.66 0.02
N VAL A 27 17.63 9.47 -1.04
CA VAL A 27 16.56 10.42 -1.34
C VAL A 27 15.29 9.68 -1.74
N PHE A 28 15.41 8.63 -2.57
CA PHE A 28 14.30 7.79 -2.98
C PHE A 28 13.56 7.17 -1.79
N ARG A 29 14.29 6.65 -0.78
CA ARG A 29 13.72 6.14 0.47
C ARG A 29 12.91 7.20 1.22
N ARG A 30 13.45 8.41 1.37
CA ARG A 30 12.74 9.52 2.01
C ARG A 30 11.47 9.91 1.26
N LEU A 31 11.53 9.93 -0.06
CA LEU A 31 10.36 10.22 -0.91
C LEU A 31 9.32 9.11 -0.83
N ALA A 32 9.74 7.83 -0.84
CA ALA A 32 8.84 6.69 -0.67
C ALA A 32 8.09 6.75 0.68
N ARG A 33 8.80 7.07 1.78
CA ARG A 33 8.18 7.29 3.09
C ARG A 33 7.19 8.46 3.06
N ARG A 34 7.54 9.61 2.43
CA ARG A 34 6.63 10.75 2.29
C ARG A 34 5.39 10.38 1.47
N ALA A 35 5.54 9.64 0.37
CA ALA A 35 4.41 9.12 -0.41
C ALA A 35 3.51 8.24 0.46
N SER A 36 4.10 7.34 1.25
CA SER A 36 3.34 6.50 2.19
C SER A 36 2.52 7.32 3.16
N LEU A 37 3.09 8.32 3.83
CA LEU A 37 2.37 9.20 4.77
C LEU A 37 1.13 9.83 4.12
N LEU A 38 1.26 10.35 2.90
CA LEU A 38 0.17 11.00 2.19
C LEU A 38 -0.92 10.01 1.77
N LEU A 39 -0.53 8.84 1.27
CA LEU A 39 -1.48 7.78 0.87
C LEU A 39 -2.20 7.20 2.09
N VAL A 40 -1.50 6.96 3.20
CA VAL A 40 -2.08 6.44 4.44
C VAL A 40 -3.06 7.43 5.05
N ALA A 41 -2.73 8.72 5.08
CA ALA A 41 -3.63 9.76 5.58
C ALA A 41 -4.97 9.76 4.83
N GLU A 42 -4.93 9.59 3.49
CA GLU A 42 -6.16 9.50 2.69
C GLU A 42 -6.88 8.17 2.91
N ALA A 43 -6.13 7.06 2.95
CA ALA A 43 -6.70 5.73 3.07
C ALA A 43 -7.27 5.42 4.46
N THR A 44 -7.02 6.26 5.46
CA THR A 44 -7.49 6.11 6.84
C THR A 44 -8.58 7.10 7.24
N ARG A 45 -9.05 7.96 6.33
CA ARG A 45 -10.01 9.04 6.61
C ARG A 45 -11.33 8.58 7.23
N ASP A 46 -11.79 7.39 6.89
CA ASP A 46 -13.07 6.81 7.30
C ASP A 46 -12.94 5.78 8.43
N LEU A 47 -11.76 5.69 9.07
CA LEU A 47 -11.58 4.79 10.20
C LEU A 47 -12.46 5.20 11.38
N SER A 48 -13.05 4.19 12.01
CA SER A 48 -14.00 4.39 13.11
C SER A 48 -13.33 4.96 14.35
N LEU A 49 -13.98 5.95 14.95
CA LEU A 49 -13.59 6.58 16.20
C LEU A 49 -14.65 6.29 17.27
N ARG A 50 -14.24 6.26 18.55
CA ARG A 50 -15.10 6.15 19.73
C ARG A 50 -14.80 7.28 20.70
N ASP A 51 -15.82 7.71 21.40
CA ASP A 51 -15.68 8.65 22.50
C ASP A 51 -14.88 8.04 23.65
N HIS A 52 -13.99 8.82 24.22
CA HIS A 52 -13.07 8.46 25.28
C HIS A 52 -12.90 9.63 26.24
N ALA A 53 -13.21 9.42 27.53
CA ALA A 53 -13.02 10.42 28.55
C ALA A 53 -11.53 10.57 28.89
N ILE A 54 -11.08 11.79 28.99
CA ILE A 54 -9.71 12.14 29.40
C ILE A 54 -9.75 13.33 30.37
N ASP A 55 -8.68 13.49 31.13
CA ASP A 55 -8.39 14.70 31.88
C ASP A 55 -7.35 15.52 31.09
N THR A 56 -7.70 16.77 30.76
CA THR A 56 -6.75 17.76 30.25
C THR A 56 -6.05 18.44 31.42
N PRO A 57 -5.00 19.23 31.19
CA PRO A 57 -4.40 20.03 32.28
C PRO A 57 -5.36 21.04 32.95
N LEU A 58 -6.50 21.32 32.34
CA LEU A 58 -7.45 22.32 32.81
C LEU A 58 -8.76 21.74 33.35
N GLU A 59 -9.34 20.74 32.62
CA GLU A 59 -10.61 20.14 33.00
C GLU A 59 -10.82 18.76 32.33
N PRO A 60 -11.69 17.89 32.88
CA PRO A 60 -12.13 16.66 32.22
C PRO A 60 -12.87 16.97 30.92
N THR A 61 -12.66 16.12 29.90
CA THR A 61 -13.38 16.25 28.61
C THR A 61 -13.55 14.91 27.92
N THR A 62 -14.33 14.90 26.84
CA THR A 62 -14.49 13.73 25.97
C THR A 62 -13.82 13.99 24.62
N VAL A 63 -12.96 13.08 24.19
CA VAL A 63 -12.27 13.10 22.91
C VAL A 63 -12.61 11.87 22.08
N ARG A 64 -12.30 11.92 20.78
CA ARG A 64 -12.49 10.78 19.89
C ARG A 64 -11.17 10.06 19.64
N ARG A 65 -11.14 8.75 19.82
CA ARG A 65 -9.96 7.91 19.60
C ARG A 65 -10.24 6.81 18.60
N LEU A 66 -9.19 6.46 17.82
CA LEU A 66 -9.24 5.34 16.89
C LEU A 66 -9.47 4.03 17.63
N VAL A 67 -10.45 3.25 17.18
CA VAL A 67 -10.80 1.93 17.72
C VAL A 67 -10.67 0.81 16.71
N ALA A 68 -10.49 1.13 15.44
CA ALA A 68 -10.31 0.12 14.41
C ALA A 68 -9.04 -0.69 14.67
N ARG A 69 -9.16 -2.00 14.65
CA ARG A 69 -7.99 -2.88 14.55
C ARG A 69 -7.42 -2.76 13.14
N VAL A 70 -6.17 -2.38 13.02
CA VAL A 70 -5.51 -2.13 11.74
C VAL A 70 -4.39 -3.14 11.54
N VAL A 71 -4.32 -3.71 10.34
CA VAL A 71 -3.26 -4.63 9.94
C VAL A 71 -2.62 -4.12 8.65
N ALA A 72 -1.29 -3.96 8.66
CA ALA A 72 -0.50 -3.60 7.50
C ALA A 72 0.25 -4.82 6.97
N VAL A 73 0.17 -5.06 5.66
CA VAL A 73 0.79 -6.23 5.02
C VAL A 73 1.59 -5.78 3.81
N PRO A 74 2.89 -5.50 3.97
CA PRO A 74 3.76 -5.23 2.83
C PRO A 74 4.01 -6.50 2.00
N VAL A 75 3.96 -6.33 0.69
CA VAL A 75 4.46 -7.31 -0.28
C VAL A 75 5.98 -7.16 -0.36
N LEU A 76 6.70 -8.17 0.05
CA LEU A 76 8.17 -8.16 0.06
C LEU A 76 8.70 -8.22 -1.38
N ARG A 77 9.77 -7.52 -1.66
CA ARG A 77 10.58 -6.55 -0.87
C ARG A 77 10.04 -5.13 -0.94
N ALA A 78 9.46 -4.72 -2.07
CA ALA A 78 9.11 -3.35 -2.40
C ALA A 78 8.14 -2.68 -1.40
N GLY A 79 7.16 -3.43 -0.87
CA GLY A 79 6.20 -2.94 0.11
C GLY A 79 6.80 -2.41 1.41
N LEU A 80 8.04 -2.80 1.75
CA LEU A 80 8.76 -2.26 2.91
C LEU A 80 8.98 -0.74 2.81
N GLY A 81 9.09 -0.21 1.60
CA GLY A 81 9.24 1.23 1.39
C GLY A 81 8.01 2.06 1.80
N LEU A 82 6.85 1.43 1.93
CA LEU A 82 5.64 2.07 2.44
C LEU A 82 5.40 1.82 3.93
N LEU A 83 6.00 0.76 4.49
CA LEU A 83 5.70 0.33 5.86
C LEU A 83 6.13 1.34 6.92
N GLU A 84 7.30 1.96 6.77
CA GLU A 84 7.81 2.94 7.75
C GLU A 84 6.86 4.13 7.89
N GLY A 85 6.45 4.75 6.76
CA GLY A 85 5.50 5.86 6.78
C GLY A 85 4.11 5.43 7.26
N PHE A 86 3.70 4.19 6.99
CA PHE A 86 2.46 3.64 7.52
C PHE A 86 2.46 3.57 9.04
N LEU A 87 3.51 2.99 9.63
CA LEU A 87 3.62 2.82 11.09
C LEU A 87 3.82 4.15 11.84
N GLU A 88 4.35 5.17 11.19
CA GLU A 88 4.44 6.50 11.78
C GLU A 88 3.06 7.11 12.05
N LEU A 89 2.08 6.93 11.13
CA LEU A 89 0.71 7.42 11.31
C LEU A 89 -0.18 6.46 12.10
N VAL A 90 0.07 5.15 12.02
CA VAL A 90 -0.73 4.11 12.67
C VAL A 90 0.19 3.18 13.47
N PRO A 91 0.84 3.69 14.54
CA PRO A 91 1.87 2.93 15.28
C PRO A 91 1.34 1.67 15.98
N GLN A 92 0.03 1.60 16.24
CA GLN A 92 -0.61 0.44 16.84
C GLN A 92 -1.00 -0.66 15.83
N ALA A 93 -0.70 -0.48 14.53
CA ALA A 93 -1.03 -1.47 13.53
C ALA A 93 -0.25 -2.78 13.75
N GLU A 94 -0.93 -3.91 13.64
CA GLU A 94 -0.27 -5.20 13.52
C GLU A 94 0.36 -5.32 12.13
N VAL A 95 1.50 -6.01 12.02
CA VAL A 95 2.19 -6.17 10.74
C VAL A 95 2.26 -7.65 10.36
N GLY A 96 1.83 -7.94 9.14
CA GLY A 96 2.07 -9.22 8.47
C GLY A 96 2.97 -9.03 7.25
N TYR A 97 3.39 -10.12 6.63
CA TYR A 97 4.24 -10.08 5.44
C TYR A 97 3.81 -11.14 4.43
N PHE A 98 3.76 -10.73 3.15
CA PHE A 98 3.74 -11.65 2.02
C PHE A 98 5.05 -11.55 1.24
N GLY A 99 5.79 -12.65 1.16
CA GLY A 99 6.90 -12.81 0.24
C GLY A 99 6.39 -13.38 -1.08
N LEU A 100 6.45 -12.58 -2.12
CA LEU A 100 6.05 -12.97 -3.46
C LEU A 100 7.24 -12.80 -4.40
N GLU A 101 7.52 -13.84 -5.18
CA GLU A 101 8.48 -13.81 -6.26
C GLU A 101 7.77 -14.05 -7.58
N ARG A 102 8.37 -13.58 -8.66
CA ARG A 102 7.88 -13.87 -10.00
C ARG A 102 8.74 -14.97 -10.58
N ASP A 103 8.12 -16.04 -11.03
CA ASP A 103 8.80 -17.07 -11.79
C ASP A 103 9.37 -16.45 -13.08
N GLU A 104 10.67 -16.58 -13.29
CA GLU A 104 11.38 -15.93 -14.39
C GLU A 104 10.92 -16.42 -15.78
N SER A 105 10.46 -17.67 -15.87
CA SER A 105 10.05 -18.31 -17.12
C SER A 105 8.59 -18.04 -17.47
N THR A 106 7.71 -18.07 -16.49
CA THR A 106 6.24 -17.94 -16.68
C THR A 106 5.69 -16.57 -16.35
N ALA A 107 6.48 -15.73 -15.66
CA ALA A 107 6.06 -14.45 -15.08
C ALA A 107 4.86 -14.56 -14.11
N VAL A 108 4.56 -15.77 -13.61
CA VAL A 108 3.51 -16.03 -12.64
C VAL A 108 4.02 -15.70 -11.25
N ALA A 109 3.22 -14.96 -10.46
CA ALA A 109 3.55 -14.68 -9.08
C ALA A 109 3.42 -15.96 -8.22
N ARG A 110 4.43 -16.26 -7.41
CA ARG A 110 4.48 -17.38 -6.48
C ARG A 110 4.71 -16.86 -5.07
N ARG A 111 3.98 -17.43 -4.10
CA ARG A 111 4.17 -17.14 -2.68
C ARG A 111 5.28 -18.03 -2.12
N TYR A 112 6.33 -17.42 -1.56
CA TYR A 112 7.43 -18.14 -0.89
C TYR A 112 7.45 -17.89 0.63
N TYR A 113 6.76 -16.84 1.12
CA TYR A 113 6.69 -16.52 2.53
C TYR A 113 5.33 -15.93 2.89
N GLU A 114 4.79 -16.36 4.01
CA GLU A 114 3.59 -15.79 4.59
C GLU A 114 3.69 -15.81 6.11
N LYS A 115 3.55 -14.65 6.71
CA LYS A 115 3.37 -14.52 8.15
C LYS A 115 2.44 -13.34 8.40
N VAL A 116 1.16 -13.63 8.55
CA VAL A 116 0.09 -12.64 8.72
C VAL A 116 -0.65 -12.93 10.03
N PRO A 117 -1.14 -11.91 10.76
CA PRO A 117 -1.97 -12.12 11.94
C PRO A 117 -3.18 -13.01 11.62
N LYS A 118 -3.44 -14.00 12.47
CA LYS A 118 -4.62 -14.84 12.33
C LYS A 118 -5.89 -14.05 12.65
N ARG A 119 -6.99 -14.34 11.98
CA ARG A 119 -8.29 -13.67 12.14
C ARG A 119 -8.28 -12.20 11.68
N LEU A 120 -8.43 -12.00 10.38
CA LEU A 120 -8.52 -10.66 9.78
C LEU A 120 -9.96 -10.14 9.67
N ARG A 121 -10.96 -10.91 10.09
CA ARG A 121 -12.38 -10.59 9.89
C ARG A 121 -12.81 -9.23 10.45
N ASP A 122 -12.24 -8.86 11.60
CA ASP A 122 -12.59 -7.63 12.32
C ASP A 122 -11.50 -6.55 12.20
N ALA A 123 -10.59 -6.71 11.24
CA ALA A 123 -9.51 -5.79 10.99
C ALA A 123 -9.72 -5.00 9.69
N VAL A 124 -9.29 -3.74 9.69
CA VAL A 124 -9.07 -3.00 8.45
C VAL A 124 -7.68 -3.36 7.94
N VAL A 125 -7.63 -4.04 6.80
CA VAL A 125 -6.38 -4.59 6.25
C VAL A 125 -5.87 -3.70 5.14
N PHE A 126 -4.60 -3.28 5.26
CA PHE A 126 -3.88 -2.51 4.26
C PHE A 126 -2.80 -3.38 3.61
N LEU A 127 -2.92 -3.61 2.32
CA LEU A 127 -1.89 -4.24 1.50
C LEU A 127 -0.97 -3.14 0.95
N LEU A 128 0.33 -3.26 1.19
CA LEU A 128 1.31 -2.26 0.77
C LEU A 128 2.12 -2.83 -0.40
N ASP A 129 1.79 -2.40 -1.61
CA ASP A 129 2.51 -2.77 -2.84
C ASP A 129 2.67 -1.52 -3.71
N PRO A 130 3.87 -0.90 -3.74
CA PRO A 130 4.06 0.40 -4.38
C PRO A 130 3.81 0.41 -5.90
N MET A 131 3.81 -0.75 -6.55
CA MET A 131 3.79 -0.87 -8.02
C MET A 131 2.67 -1.81 -8.48
N LEU A 132 1.46 -1.29 -8.70
CA LEU A 132 0.36 -2.07 -9.27
C LEU A 132 0.52 -2.17 -10.81
N ALA A 133 1.43 -3.04 -11.27
CA ALA A 133 1.71 -3.24 -12.69
C ALA A 133 0.72 -4.22 -13.35
N THR A 134 1.00 -5.52 -13.35
CA THR A 134 0.10 -6.56 -13.90
C THR A 134 -1.01 -6.96 -12.93
N GLY A 135 -0.92 -6.56 -11.67
CA GLY A 135 -1.85 -6.95 -10.59
C GLY A 135 -1.69 -8.38 -10.08
N GLY A 136 -0.74 -9.16 -10.60
CA GLY A 136 -0.57 -10.56 -10.22
C GLY A 136 -0.21 -10.75 -8.76
N SER A 137 0.79 -10.04 -8.26
CA SER A 137 1.21 -10.10 -6.86
C SER A 137 0.12 -9.62 -5.91
N ALA A 138 -0.50 -8.47 -6.24
CA ALA A 138 -1.58 -7.93 -5.43
C ALA A 138 -2.78 -8.89 -5.37
N ALA A 139 -3.20 -9.47 -6.50
CA ALA A 139 -4.30 -10.44 -6.54
C ALA A 139 -4.01 -11.67 -5.66
N LEU A 140 -2.81 -12.25 -5.77
CA LEU A 140 -2.41 -13.41 -4.97
C LEU A 140 -2.34 -13.09 -3.47
N ALA A 141 -1.85 -11.90 -3.10
CA ALA A 141 -1.83 -11.46 -1.72
C ALA A 141 -3.26 -11.24 -1.17
N ILE A 142 -4.14 -10.61 -1.96
CA ILE A 142 -5.53 -10.37 -1.56
C ILE A 142 -6.29 -11.70 -1.38
N GLU A 143 -6.08 -12.68 -2.26
CA GLU A 143 -6.63 -14.02 -2.13
C GLU A 143 -6.21 -14.66 -0.81
N GLY A 144 -4.91 -14.66 -0.47
CA GLY A 144 -4.42 -15.17 0.81
C GLY A 144 -4.98 -14.42 2.02
N LEU A 145 -5.16 -13.09 1.93
CA LEU A 145 -5.81 -12.31 2.98
C LEU A 145 -7.28 -12.66 3.15
N ALA A 146 -8.00 -12.92 2.05
CA ALA A 146 -9.40 -13.34 2.07
C ALA A 146 -9.57 -14.73 2.72
N GLU A 147 -8.65 -15.68 2.47
CA GLU A 147 -8.60 -16.98 3.14
C GLU A 147 -8.48 -16.84 4.67
N LEU A 148 -7.78 -15.80 5.16
CA LEU A 148 -7.66 -15.46 6.58
C LEU A 148 -8.85 -14.63 7.11
N GLY A 149 -9.85 -14.39 6.26
CA GLY A 149 -11.09 -13.71 6.61
C GLY A 149 -11.07 -12.20 6.43
N ALA A 150 -10.06 -11.62 5.78
CA ALA A 150 -10.05 -10.18 5.46
C ALA A 150 -11.23 -9.81 4.55
N ARG A 151 -11.80 -8.62 4.78
CA ARG A 151 -12.86 -8.05 3.97
C ARG A 151 -12.52 -6.61 3.62
N GLY A 152 -12.78 -6.21 2.39
CA GLY A 152 -12.57 -4.83 1.96
C GLY A 152 -11.12 -4.37 2.12
N VAL A 153 -10.15 -5.15 1.62
CA VAL A 153 -8.73 -4.81 1.66
C VAL A 153 -8.47 -3.47 0.98
N ARG A 154 -7.63 -2.63 1.59
CA ARG A 154 -7.17 -1.36 1.03
C ARG A 154 -5.77 -1.55 0.49
N LEU A 155 -5.61 -1.49 -0.82
CA LEU A 155 -4.30 -1.54 -1.47
C LEU A 155 -3.73 -0.13 -1.59
N LEU A 156 -2.52 0.08 -1.06
CA LEU A 156 -1.76 1.31 -1.24
C LEU A 156 -0.67 1.08 -2.30
N SER A 157 -0.75 1.84 -3.39
CA SER A 157 0.25 1.84 -4.46
C SER A 157 0.71 3.26 -4.78
N ILE A 158 1.99 3.44 -5.11
CA ILE A 158 2.48 4.75 -5.56
C ILE A 158 2.04 4.98 -7.00
N VAL A 159 2.24 4.00 -7.88
CA VAL A 159 1.75 4.06 -9.26
C VAL A 159 1.01 2.78 -9.63
N ALA A 160 -0.03 2.93 -10.42
CA ALA A 160 -0.85 1.85 -10.94
C ALA A 160 -0.93 1.89 -12.47
N ALA A 161 -1.03 0.73 -13.10
CA ALA A 161 -1.35 0.60 -14.51
C ALA A 161 -2.81 0.14 -14.71
N PRO A 162 -3.47 0.55 -15.81
CA PRO A 162 -4.83 0.11 -16.14
C PRO A 162 -4.99 -1.40 -16.15
N GLU A 163 -3.97 -2.13 -16.60
CA GLU A 163 -3.97 -3.60 -16.67
C GLU A 163 -4.04 -4.23 -15.27
N GLY A 164 -3.28 -3.69 -14.30
CA GLY A 164 -3.32 -4.15 -12.92
C GLY A 164 -4.66 -3.85 -12.25
N ILE A 165 -5.21 -2.67 -12.51
CA ILE A 165 -6.54 -2.26 -12.05
C ILE A 165 -7.61 -3.21 -12.61
N ALA A 166 -7.60 -3.46 -13.92
CA ALA A 166 -8.56 -4.35 -14.59
C ALA A 166 -8.50 -5.79 -14.03
N ARG A 167 -7.28 -6.29 -13.77
CA ARG A 167 -7.10 -7.60 -13.15
C ARG A 167 -7.70 -7.67 -11.75
N LEU A 168 -7.44 -6.69 -10.90
CA LEU A 168 -8.02 -6.65 -9.55
C LEU A 168 -9.54 -6.47 -9.59
N GLN A 169 -10.07 -5.70 -10.54
CA GLN A 169 -11.50 -5.55 -10.71
C GLN A 169 -12.19 -6.88 -11.02
N ALA A 170 -11.53 -7.76 -11.77
CA ALA A 170 -12.04 -9.09 -12.10
C ALA A 170 -11.90 -10.10 -10.95
N SER A 171 -10.80 -10.06 -10.17
CA SER A 171 -10.47 -11.07 -9.17
C SER A 171 -10.78 -10.67 -7.73
N ALA A 172 -10.85 -9.37 -7.42
CA ALA A 172 -11.02 -8.83 -6.08
C ALA A 172 -11.90 -7.56 -6.07
N PRO A 173 -13.18 -7.65 -6.42
CA PRO A 173 -14.06 -6.50 -6.64
C PRO A 173 -14.30 -5.64 -5.39
N ASP A 174 -14.08 -6.17 -4.20
CA ASP A 174 -14.30 -5.48 -2.92
C ASP A 174 -13.07 -4.69 -2.44
N VAL A 175 -11.96 -4.70 -3.20
CA VAL A 175 -10.75 -3.95 -2.86
C VAL A 175 -10.90 -2.48 -3.19
N THR A 176 -10.39 -1.61 -2.32
CA THR A 176 -10.19 -0.19 -2.63
C THR A 176 -8.71 0.06 -2.88
N VAL A 177 -8.38 0.61 -4.04
CA VAL A 177 -7.01 0.99 -4.41
C VAL A 177 -6.80 2.47 -4.16
N TYR A 178 -5.78 2.82 -3.37
CA TYR A 178 -5.30 4.19 -3.19
C TYR A 178 -3.96 4.33 -3.91
N THR A 179 -3.86 5.28 -4.82
CA THR A 179 -2.65 5.48 -5.63
C THR A 179 -2.35 6.96 -5.84
N ALA A 180 -1.06 7.31 -5.98
CA ALA A 180 -0.66 8.66 -6.34
C ALA A 180 -0.90 8.95 -7.82
N ALA A 181 -0.78 7.94 -8.70
CA ALA A 181 -1.08 8.10 -10.12
C ALA A 181 -1.53 6.77 -10.76
N VAL A 182 -2.37 6.92 -11.77
CA VAL A 182 -2.63 5.86 -12.76
C VAL A 182 -1.88 6.25 -14.03
N ASP A 183 -0.92 5.44 -14.40
CA ASP A 183 -0.06 5.66 -15.58
C ASP A 183 -0.70 5.07 -16.85
N ARG A 184 -0.09 5.32 -18.01
CA ARG A 184 -0.74 5.00 -19.31
C ARG A 184 -0.84 3.51 -19.62
N GLY A 185 0.00 2.63 -19.00
CA GLY A 185 0.00 1.19 -19.24
C GLY A 185 1.36 0.55 -19.06
N LEU A 186 1.49 -0.69 -19.51
CA LEU A 186 2.70 -1.51 -19.40
C LEU A 186 3.48 -1.58 -20.72
N ASN A 187 4.81 -1.69 -20.62
CA ASN A 187 5.63 -2.07 -21.77
C ASN A 187 5.70 -3.60 -21.95
N GLU A 188 6.43 -4.07 -22.97
CA GLU A 188 6.59 -5.50 -23.27
C GLU A 188 7.19 -6.29 -22.10
N ARG A 189 8.04 -5.66 -21.29
CA ARG A 189 8.66 -6.25 -20.09
C ARG A 189 7.77 -6.11 -18.83
N LYS A 190 6.54 -5.65 -18.97
CA LYS A 190 5.57 -5.44 -17.88
C LYS A 190 5.96 -4.36 -16.87
N PHE A 191 6.81 -3.41 -17.25
CA PHE A 191 7.05 -2.19 -16.47
C PHE A 191 5.99 -1.13 -16.78
N ILE A 192 5.58 -0.40 -15.75
CA ILE A 192 4.65 0.73 -15.87
C ILE A 192 5.31 1.87 -16.65
N LEU A 193 4.59 2.50 -17.56
CA LEU A 193 5.03 3.65 -18.35
C LEU A 193 4.11 4.86 -18.13
N PRO A 194 4.68 6.05 -17.83
CA PRO A 194 6.10 6.38 -17.64
C PRO A 194 6.73 5.72 -16.43
N GLY A 195 5.96 5.35 -15.40
CA GLY A 195 6.41 4.64 -14.21
C GLY A 195 7.46 5.42 -13.41
N LEU A 196 8.25 4.64 -12.67
CA LEU A 196 9.37 5.14 -11.88
C LEU A 196 10.54 4.12 -11.81
N GLY A 197 10.57 3.13 -12.74
CA GLY A 197 11.55 2.04 -12.75
C GLY A 197 11.17 0.90 -11.81
N ASP A 198 12.17 0.06 -11.45
CA ASP A 198 11.98 -0.93 -10.39
C ASP A 198 12.06 -0.26 -9.03
N PHE A 199 10.95 -0.29 -8.30
CA PHE A 199 10.87 0.36 -7.01
C PHE A 199 11.77 -0.31 -5.96
N GLY A 200 11.83 -1.64 -5.97
CA GLY A 200 12.63 -2.41 -5.02
C GLY A 200 14.12 -2.13 -5.20
N ASP A 201 14.60 -2.21 -6.42
CA ASP A 201 16.02 -1.95 -6.74
C ASP A 201 16.41 -0.51 -6.42
N ARG A 202 15.56 0.46 -6.75
CA ARG A 202 15.79 1.87 -6.39
C ARG A 202 15.76 2.12 -4.89
N LEU A 203 14.90 1.40 -4.15
CA LEU A 203 14.80 1.50 -2.69
C LEU A 203 16.02 0.92 -1.98
N PHE A 204 16.53 -0.22 -2.47
CA PHE A 204 17.60 -0.98 -1.80
C PHE A 204 18.98 -0.73 -2.42
N GLY A 205 19.07 -0.16 -3.62
CA GLY A 205 20.32 0.12 -4.31
C GLY A 205 20.94 -1.14 -4.94
N THR A 206 20.08 -2.07 -5.39
CA THR A 206 20.50 -3.34 -6.03
C THR A 206 20.22 -3.34 -7.52
#